data_9b73738dd1347c5e792953ef3d32bd98
#
_entry.id   9b73738dd1347c5e792953ef3d32bd98
#
_cell.length_a   1.000
_cell.length_b   1.000
_cell.length_c   1.000
_cell.angle_alpha   90.00
_cell.angle_beta   90.00
_cell.angle_gamma   90.00
#
_symmetry.space_group_name_H-M   'P 1'
#
loop_
_entity.id
_entity.type
_entity.pdbx_description
1 polymer ?
#
loop_
_entity_poly.entity_id
_entity_poly.type
_entity_poly.pdbx_seq_one_letter_code
_entity_poly.pdbx_strand_id
1 'polypeptide(L)'
;MITRQELALKNEWWVNDQYIVEEMNLPKRELFSVIEDNLEHSLMLNIVGLRRVGKSTIMRQVIGSLLDQKIKPTNIFYFLFDYSSQIQRPEFLDEVLSVYFKEVINKPSLSLNERVYVLLDEIQYIDDWQSILKRYYDLSGKKIKFIITGSQSVLLKGKYRESLAGRVFDYYLPPLSFREFIKINEEEVKVLDKYDLLRLPDVYGNLDDYNTYHGAKISELSREYLITGQFPETRQLSTIENKQEYIAEAVIGKVIDDCIRIFNIEKVDEFKLITRHILNNVGSVFEQANIGREIAISRLTLDRYLEYLKSSYIFEILYKYHKSPIKRGRILKKIYTPCINFTCALNFYRESHIDEVPQAFGKIIENVVYNTLMQKYRGSQMTESLSFWRQGEKEIDFLINQGDRQLPIEVKFS
;
A
#
# COMPACT_ATOMS: atom_id res chain seq x y z
N MET A 1 17.36 -16.92 -22.92
CA MET A 1 16.88 -15.74 -23.68
C MET A 1 15.38 -15.83 -23.76
N ILE A 2 14.67 -14.76 -23.40
CA ILE A 2 13.22 -14.68 -23.55
C ILE A 2 12.85 -14.52 -25.03
N THR A 3 11.72 -15.08 -25.44
CA THR A 3 11.26 -15.06 -26.83
C THR A 3 9.98 -14.25 -26.97
N ARG A 4 9.66 -13.78 -28.20
CA ARG A 4 8.38 -13.15 -28.51
C ARG A 4 7.18 -14.02 -28.13
N GLN A 5 7.29 -15.35 -28.32
CA GLN A 5 6.21 -16.27 -27.97
C GLN A 5 5.93 -16.29 -26.46
N GLU A 6 6.98 -16.32 -25.63
CA GLU A 6 6.85 -16.27 -24.18
C GLU A 6 6.25 -14.92 -23.71
N LEU A 7 6.58 -13.82 -24.38
CA LEU A 7 5.95 -12.53 -24.10
C LEU A 7 4.48 -12.53 -24.52
N ALA A 8 4.11 -13.13 -25.65
CA ALA A 8 2.74 -13.20 -26.13
C ALA A 8 1.83 -14.01 -25.18
N LEU A 9 2.34 -15.08 -24.56
CA LEU A 9 1.62 -15.85 -23.54
C LEU A 9 1.23 -15.04 -22.30
N LYS A 10 2.00 -13.99 -21.99
CA LYS A 10 1.72 -13.08 -20.88
C LYS A 10 0.88 -11.86 -21.31
N ASN A 11 0.69 -11.66 -22.62
CA ASN A 11 0.02 -10.52 -23.24
C ASN A 11 -1.00 -11.03 -24.29
N GLU A 12 -1.96 -11.79 -23.83
CA GLU A 12 -2.94 -12.51 -24.71
C GLU A 12 -3.72 -11.57 -25.63
N TRP A 13 -3.93 -10.31 -25.25
CA TRP A 13 -4.56 -9.29 -26.07
C TRP A 13 -3.78 -8.92 -27.34
N TRP A 14 -2.53 -9.37 -27.50
CA TRP A 14 -1.78 -9.16 -28.74
C TRP A 14 -2.23 -10.05 -29.88
N VAL A 15 -2.81 -11.21 -29.54
CA VAL A 15 -3.19 -12.27 -30.48
C VAL A 15 -4.68 -12.58 -30.48
N ASN A 16 -5.42 -12.08 -29.50
CA ASN A 16 -6.84 -12.29 -29.33
C ASN A 16 -7.57 -10.93 -29.28
N ASP A 17 -8.16 -10.52 -30.40
CA ASP A 17 -8.90 -9.26 -30.50
C ASP A 17 -10.19 -9.21 -29.64
N GLN A 18 -10.64 -10.36 -29.13
CA GLN A 18 -11.79 -10.49 -28.23
C GLN A 18 -11.38 -10.73 -26.78
N TYR A 19 -10.11 -10.52 -26.46
CA TYR A 19 -9.64 -10.71 -25.08
C TYR A 19 -10.35 -9.76 -24.13
N ILE A 20 -10.94 -10.34 -23.08
CA ILE A 20 -11.57 -9.60 -22.00
C ILE A 20 -10.67 -9.72 -20.77
N VAL A 21 -10.32 -8.58 -20.21
CA VAL A 21 -9.59 -8.53 -18.93
C VAL A 21 -10.57 -8.84 -17.81
N GLU A 22 -10.47 -10.02 -17.22
CA GLU A 22 -11.42 -10.48 -16.17
C GLU A 22 -11.46 -9.54 -14.97
N GLU A 23 -10.33 -8.95 -14.62
CA GLU A 23 -10.20 -7.99 -13.50
C GLU A 23 -11.01 -6.71 -13.71
N MET A 24 -11.47 -6.42 -14.94
CA MET A 24 -12.39 -5.30 -15.19
C MET A 24 -13.75 -5.50 -14.53
N ASN A 25 -14.14 -6.73 -14.26
CA ASN A 25 -15.37 -7.06 -13.54
C ASN A 25 -15.23 -6.92 -12.02
N LEU A 26 -14.00 -6.77 -11.51
CA LEU A 26 -13.76 -6.57 -10.09
C LEU A 26 -13.98 -5.11 -9.69
N PRO A 27 -14.47 -4.85 -8.47
CA PRO A 27 -14.61 -3.48 -7.97
C PRO A 27 -13.31 -2.72 -8.03
N LYS A 28 -13.36 -1.52 -8.61
CA LYS A 28 -12.19 -0.65 -8.74
C LYS A 28 -11.83 -0.02 -7.40
N ARG A 29 -10.54 -0.08 -7.04
CA ARG A 29 -9.99 0.65 -5.90
C ARG A 29 -10.04 2.16 -6.17
N GLU A 30 -10.14 2.98 -5.11
CA GLU A 30 -10.16 4.45 -5.27
C GLU A 30 -8.90 4.99 -5.97
N LEU A 31 -7.77 4.32 -5.82
CA LEU A 31 -6.54 4.70 -6.51
C LEU A 31 -6.62 4.50 -8.03
N PHE A 32 -7.50 3.61 -8.53
CA PHE A 32 -7.59 3.32 -9.96
C PHE A 32 -7.87 4.58 -10.78
N SER A 33 -8.85 5.40 -10.39
CA SER A 33 -9.17 6.65 -11.10
C SER A 33 -8.00 7.62 -11.15
N VAL A 34 -7.25 7.72 -10.04
CA VAL A 34 -6.05 8.57 -9.99
C VAL A 34 -4.97 8.08 -10.95
N ILE A 35 -4.78 6.76 -11.07
CA ILE A 35 -3.83 6.18 -12.03
C ILE A 35 -4.32 6.43 -13.46
N GLU A 36 -5.62 6.19 -13.74
CA GLU A 36 -6.24 6.39 -15.05
C GLU A 36 -6.09 7.84 -15.53
N ASP A 37 -6.39 8.84 -14.69
CA ASP A 37 -6.25 10.26 -14.99
C ASP A 37 -4.80 10.69 -15.32
N ASN A 38 -3.82 9.90 -14.85
CA ASN A 38 -2.40 10.18 -15.06
C ASN A 38 -1.74 9.32 -16.16
N LEU A 39 -2.50 8.52 -16.92
CA LEU A 39 -1.95 7.69 -18.00
C LEU A 39 -1.33 8.53 -19.12
N GLU A 40 -1.94 9.67 -19.45
CA GLU A 40 -1.44 10.58 -20.48
C GLU A 40 -0.28 11.47 -20.01
N HIS A 41 -0.05 11.57 -18.71
CA HIS A 41 1.08 12.34 -18.19
C HIS A 41 2.41 11.66 -18.52
N SER A 42 3.46 12.43 -18.81
CA SER A 42 4.75 11.88 -19.25
C SER A 42 5.50 11.10 -18.17
N LEU A 43 5.29 11.40 -16.88
CA LEU A 43 6.01 10.74 -15.80
C LEU A 43 5.59 9.28 -15.64
N MET A 44 6.52 8.47 -15.17
CA MET A 44 6.26 7.08 -14.78
C MET A 44 5.30 7.06 -13.57
N LEU A 45 4.49 6.04 -13.46
CA LEU A 45 3.63 5.79 -12.30
C LEU A 45 4.17 4.59 -11.53
N ASN A 46 4.39 4.76 -10.24
CA ASN A 46 4.83 3.69 -9.35
C ASN A 46 3.78 3.42 -8.28
N ILE A 47 3.19 2.22 -8.32
CA ILE A 47 2.17 1.78 -7.36
C ILE A 47 2.85 0.93 -6.29
N VAL A 48 2.98 1.47 -5.10
CA VAL A 48 3.60 0.79 -3.96
C VAL A 48 2.57 0.47 -2.88
N GLY A 49 2.83 -0.55 -2.09
CA GLY A 49 1.94 -0.97 -0.99
C GLY A 49 2.21 -2.39 -0.55
N LEU A 50 1.51 -2.82 0.49
CA LEU A 50 1.59 -4.19 1.01
C LEU A 50 1.32 -5.23 -0.09
N ARG A 51 1.77 -6.45 0.14
CA ARG A 51 1.33 -7.60 -0.65
C ARG A 51 -0.19 -7.80 -0.53
N ARG A 52 -0.82 -8.32 -1.58
CA ARG A 52 -2.25 -8.70 -1.59
C ARG A 52 -3.26 -7.54 -1.44
N VAL A 53 -2.83 -6.29 -1.62
CA VAL A 53 -3.76 -5.13 -1.60
C VAL A 53 -4.41 -4.82 -2.94
N GLY A 54 -4.07 -5.57 -4.01
CA GLY A 54 -4.66 -5.40 -5.34
C GLY A 54 -3.83 -4.56 -6.32
N LYS A 55 -2.50 -4.45 -6.16
CA LYS A 55 -1.62 -3.71 -7.11
C LYS A 55 -1.69 -4.30 -8.52
N SER A 56 -1.52 -5.61 -8.66
CA SER A 56 -1.59 -6.32 -9.95
C SER A 56 -2.99 -6.22 -10.58
N THR A 57 -4.05 -6.24 -9.74
CA THR A 57 -5.42 -6.03 -10.18
C THR A 57 -5.60 -4.66 -10.83
N ILE A 58 -5.08 -3.59 -10.20
CA ILE A 58 -5.10 -2.25 -10.80
C ILE A 58 -4.37 -2.24 -12.14
N MET A 59 -3.20 -2.89 -12.24
CA MET A 59 -2.48 -2.96 -13.51
C MET A 59 -3.29 -3.66 -14.61
N ARG A 60 -3.96 -4.77 -14.27
CA ARG A 60 -4.86 -5.46 -15.21
C ARG A 60 -6.04 -4.58 -15.60
N GLN A 61 -6.66 -3.89 -14.65
CA GLN A 61 -7.73 -2.93 -14.95
C GLN A 61 -7.26 -1.77 -15.84
N VAL A 62 -6.03 -1.30 -15.68
CA VAL A 62 -5.42 -0.30 -16.57
C VAL A 62 -5.28 -0.84 -17.99
N ILE A 63 -4.84 -2.11 -18.14
CA ILE A 63 -4.78 -2.75 -19.47
C ILE A 63 -6.17 -2.76 -20.11
N GLY A 64 -7.19 -3.19 -19.37
CA GLY A 64 -8.57 -3.19 -19.87
C GLY A 64 -9.03 -1.80 -20.28
N SER A 65 -8.80 -0.77 -19.46
CA SER A 65 -9.14 0.62 -19.78
C SER A 65 -8.44 1.11 -21.07
N LEU A 66 -7.15 0.77 -21.26
CA LEU A 66 -6.41 1.13 -22.48
C LEU A 66 -6.96 0.43 -23.73
N LEU A 67 -7.36 -0.84 -23.61
CA LEU A 67 -8.02 -1.59 -24.71
C LEU A 67 -9.39 -0.99 -25.05
N ASP A 68 -10.20 -0.60 -24.07
CA ASP A 68 -11.48 0.08 -24.24
C ASP A 68 -11.31 1.43 -24.94
N GLN A 69 -10.23 2.15 -24.67
CA GLN A 69 -9.83 3.39 -25.34
C GLN A 69 -9.27 3.16 -26.75
N LYS A 70 -9.28 1.90 -27.25
CA LYS A 70 -8.80 1.52 -28.59
C LYS A 70 -7.30 1.76 -28.79
N ILE A 71 -6.53 1.76 -27.74
CA ILE A 71 -5.07 1.72 -27.86
C ILE A 71 -4.68 0.40 -28.53
N LYS A 72 -3.77 0.49 -29.50
CA LYS A 72 -3.30 -0.69 -30.24
C LYS A 72 -2.80 -1.77 -29.27
N PRO A 73 -3.33 -3.00 -29.30
CA PRO A 73 -2.97 -4.05 -28.35
C PRO A 73 -1.48 -4.25 -28.15
N THR A 74 -0.70 -4.24 -29.25
CA THR A 74 0.75 -4.38 -29.20
C THR A 74 1.48 -3.19 -28.56
N ASN A 75 0.83 -2.04 -28.41
CA ASN A 75 1.37 -0.87 -27.68
C ASN A 75 1.14 -0.97 -26.16
N ILE A 76 0.52 -2.04 -25.69
CA ILE A 76 0.30 -2.33 -24.27
C ILE A 76 1.10 -3.57 -23.91
N PHE A 77 2.12 -3.43 -23.09
CA PHE A 77 3.00 -4.50 -22.66
C PHE A 77 2.92 -4.69 -21.14
N TYR A 78 2.73 -5.94 -20.72
CA TYR A 78 2.73 -6.32 -19.30
C TYR A 78 3.77 -7.43 -19.06
N PHE A 79 4.48 -7.30 -17.94
CA PHE A 79 5.39 -8.34 -17.48
C PHE A 79 5.40 -8.39 -15.95
N LEU A 80 5.17 -9.58 -15.39
CA LEU A 80 5.29 -9.89 -13.97
C LEU A 80 6.66 -10.53 -13.72
N PHE A 81 7.42 -9.94 -12.79
CA PHE A 81 8.69 -10.49 -12.34
C PHE A 81 8.48 -11.40 -11.14
N ASP A 82 8.78 -12.69 -11.31
CA ASP A 82 8.76 -13.66 -10.22
C ASP A 82 10.14 -13.76 -9.59
N TYR A 83 10.17 -14.20 -8.32
CA TYR A 83 11.45 -14.47 -7.69
C TYR A 83 12.09 -15.74 -8.27
N SER A 84 13.10 -15.57 -9.12
CA SER A 84 14.00 -16.63 -9.52
C SER A 84 15.44 -16.08 -9.66
N SER A 85 16.44 -16.91 -9.45
CA SER A 85 17.85 -16.49 -9.55
C SER A 85 18.24 -15.98 -10.93
N GLN A 86 17.50 -16.37 -11.97
CA GLN A 86 17.74 -15.91 -13.35
C GLN A 86 17.15 -14.52 -13.61
N ILE A 87 16.11 -14.12 -12.88
CA ILE A 87 15.36 -12.87 -13.05
C ILE A 87 16.04 -11.69 -12.36
N GLN A 88 16.77 -11.91 -11.26
CA GLN A 88 17.38 -10.83 -10.48
C GLN A 88 18.39 -9.96 -11.23
N ARG A 89 18.95 -10.48 -12.30
CA ARG A 89 19.98 -9.76 -13.07
C ARG A 89 19.40 -8.58 -13.84
N PRO A 90 20.03 -7.40 -13.80
CA PRO A 90 19.61 -6.23 -14.57
C PRO A 90 19.46 -6.53 -16.06
N GLU A 91 20.32 -7.37 -16.61
CA GLU A 91 20.33 -7.74 -18.03
C GLU A 91 19.02 -8.42 -18.45
N PHE A 92 18.33 -9.10 -17.53
CA PHE A 92 17.06 -9.75 -17.85
C PHE A 92 15.94 -8.73 -18.17
N LEU A 93 15.85 -7.63 -17.44
CA LEU A 93 14.90 -6.55 -17.76
C LEU A 93 15.23 -5.91 -19.12
N ASP A 94 16.50 -5.67 -19.40
CA ASP A 94 16.94 -5.12 -20.68
C ASP A 94 16.64 -6.09 -21.83
N GLU A 95 16.84 -7.38 -21.63
CA GLU A 95 16.50 -8.43 -22.58
C GLU A 95 14.99 -8.45 -22.89
N VAL A 96 14.15 -8.46 -21.85
CA VAL A 96 12.68 -8.41 -21.98
C VAL A 96 12.22 -7.20 -22.80
N LEU A 97 12.70 -6.01 -22.45
CA LEU A 97 12.35 -4.78 -23.16
C LEU A 97 12.91 -4.76 -24.58
N SER A 98 14.13 -5.26 -24.79
CA SER A 98 14.75 -5.35 -26.11
C SER A 98 13.95 -6.26 -27.06
N VAL A 99 13.54 -7.45 -26.61
CA VAL A 99 12.69 -8.36 -27.39
C VAL A 99 11.37 -7.70 -27.72
N TYR A 100 10.71 -7.05 -26.74
CA TYR A 100 9.46 -6.34 -26.97
C TYR A 100 9.59 -5.27 -28.06
N PHE A 101 10.57 -4.36 -27.96
CA PHE A 101 10.73 -3.28 -28.94
C PHE A 101 11.19 -3.78 -30.32
N LYS A 102 12.06 -4.78 -30.38
CA LYS A 102 12.58 -5.31 -31.66
C LYS A 102 11.59 -6.21 -32.38
N GLU A 103 10.91 -7.11 -31.66
CA GLU A 103 10.14 -8.20 -32.28
C GLU A 103 8.63 -7.97 -32.25
N VAL A 104 8.10 -7.15 -31.32
CA VAL A 104 6.66 -6.87 -31.23
C VAL A 104 6.33 -5.51 -31.82
N ILE A 105 6.98 -4.44 -31.35
CA ILE A 105 6.80 -3.09 -31.88
C ILE A 105 7.48 -2.94 -33.25
N ASN A 106 8.49 -3.75 -33.51
CA ASN A 106 9.34 -3.71 -34.71
C ASN A 106 9.96 -2.31 -34.96
N LYS A 107 10.31 -1.61 -33.87
CA LYS A 107 10.98 -0.31 -33.89
C LYS A 107 11.89 -0.19 -32.66
N PRO A 108 13.08 0.43 -32.80
CA PRO A 108 13.86 0.81 -31.64
C PRO A 108 13.08 1.79 -30.75
N SER A 109 13.32 1.75 -29.45
CA SER A 109 12.69 2.67 -28.48
C SER A 109 12.92 4.17 -28.80
N LEU A 110 13.96 4.48 -29.55
CA LEU A 110 14.31 5.83 -30.05
C LEU A 110 13.40 6.35 -31.17
N SER A 111 12.70 5.48 -31.91
CA SER A 111 11.93 5.84 -33.11
C SER A 111 10.42 5.59 -32.98
N LEU A 112 9.91 5.63 -31.74
CA LEU A 112 8.48 5.50 -31.49
C LEU A 112 7.72 6.71 -32.03
N ASN A 113 6.65 6.47 -32.81
CA ASN A 113 5.77 7.53 -33.30
C ASN A 113 4.58 7.73 -32.36
N GLU A 114 4.12 6.66 -31.71
CA GLU A 114 2.98 6.60 -30.81
C GLU A 114 3.42 6.29 -29.40
N ARG A 115 2.55 6.56 -28.45
CA ARG A 115 2.76 6.19 -27.03
C ARG A 115 2.65 4.68 -26.87
N VAL A 116 3.54 4.14 -26.04
CA VAL A 116 3.59 2.74 -25.66
C VAL A 116 3.48 2.66 -24.13
N TYR A 117 2.61 1.79 -23.64
CA TYR A 117 2.37 1.57 -22.21
C TYR A 117 3.11 0.30 -21.78
N VAL A 118 4.04 0.44 -20.86
CA VAL A 118 4.87 -0.66 -20.34
C VAL A 118 4.57 -0.84 -18.86
N LEU A 119 3.87 -1.94 -18.53
CA LEU A 119 3.43 -2.28 -17.20
C LEU A 119 4.35 -3.39 -16.63
N LEU A 120 5.12 -3.06 -15.59
CA LEU A 120 6.10 -3.96 -14.99
C LEU A 120 5.71 -4.24 -13.54
N ASP A 121 5.25 -5.45 -13.28
CA ASP A 121 4.73 -5.85 -11.98
C ASP A 121 5.82 -6.52 -11.13
N GLU A 122 5.87 -6.19 -9.83
CA GLU A 122 6.85 -6.67 -8.84
C GLU A 122 8.32 -6.41 -9.27
N ILE A 123 8.60 -5.22 -9.80
CA ILE A 123 9.90 -4.86 -10.39
C ILE A 123 11.05 -4.88 -9.38
N GLN A 124 10.77 -4.85 -8.06
CA GLN A 124 11.80 -4.90 -7.02
C GLN A 124 12.64 -6.18 -7.04
N TYR A 125 12.24 -7.20 -7.77
CA TYR A 125 13.03 -8.42 -7.94
C TYR A 125 14.19 -8.28 -8.93
N ILE A 126 14.25 -7.16 -9.66
CA ILE A 126 15.35 -6.87 -10.59
C ILE A 126 16.33 -5.91 -9.93
N ASP A 127 17.60 -6.25 -9.90
CA ASP A 127 18.63 -5.34 -9.45
C ASP A 127 18.83 -4.20 -10.43
N ASP A 128 19.09 -3.00 -9.93
CA ASP A 128 19.37 -1.78 -10.69
C ASP A 128 18.37 -1.45 -11.83
N TRP A 129 17.11 -1.92 -11.71
CA TRP A 129 16.05 -1.68 -12.69
C TRP A 129 15.83 -0.19 -12.99
N GLN A 130 16.15 0.69 -12.03
CA GLN A 130 15.99 2.14 -12.14
C GLN A 130 16.84 2.73 -13.27
N SER A 131 18.09 2.29 -13.38
CA SER A 131 19.02 2.74 -14.42
C SER A 131 18.55 2.31 -15.81
N ILE A 132 17.97 1.12 -15.92
CA ILE A 132 17.43 0.59 -17.16
C ILE A 132 16.20 1.39 -17.58
N LEU A 133 15.20 1.58 -16.70
CA LEU A 133 14.00 2.34 -17.03
C LEU A 133 14.31 3.79 -17.36
N LYS A 134 15.24 4.42 -16.62
CA LYS A 134 15.71 5.77 -16.94
C LYS A 134 16.25 5.87 -18.36
N ARG A 135 17.10 4.92 -18.77
CA ARG A 135 17.65 4.87 -20.12
C ARG A 135 16.56 4.80 -21.20
N TYR A 136 15.61 3.88 -21.07
CA TYR A 136 14.50 3.75 -22.02
C TYR A 136 13.58 4.98 -22.02
N TYR A 137 13.30 5.55 -20.85
CA TYR A 137 12.48 6.75 -20.71
C TYR A 137 13.11 7.96 -21.40
N ASP A 138 14.40 8.23 -21.14
CA ASP A 138 15.12 9.37 -21.71
C ASP A 138 15.30 9.19 -23.23
N LEU A 139 15.67 7.99 -23.70
CA LEU A 139 15.87 7.69 -25.11
C LEU A 139 14.58 7.72 -25.95
N SER A 140 13.43 7.38 -25.38
CA SER A 140 12.15 7.36 -26.11
C SER A 140 11.52 8.75 -26.28
N GLY A 141 12.14 9.81 -25.81
CA GLY A 141 11.52 11.14 -25.80
C GLY A 141 10.22 11.17 -24.99
N LYS A 142 10.13 10.38 -23.91
CA LYS A 142 8.97 10.23 -23.03
C LYS A 142 7.73 9.60 -23.69
N LYS A 143 7.91 8.88 -24.79
CA LYS A 143 6.83 8.13 -25.46
C LYS A 143 6.54 6.78 -24.83
N ILE A 144 7.43 6.29 -23.95
CA ILE A 144 7.15 5.12 -23.15
C ILE A 144 6.52 5.57 -21.83
N LYS A 145 5.29 5.15 -21.59
CA LYS A 145 4.60 5.30 -20.30
C LYS A 145 4.89 4.07 -19.46
N PHE A 146 5.76 4.20 -18.47
CA PHE A 146 5.99 3.14 -17.51
C PHE A 146 4.99 3.21 -16.37
N ILE A 147 4.39 2.07 -16.06
CA ILE A 147 3.57 1.83 -14.88
C ILE A 147 4.21 0.66 -14.15
N ILE A 148 4.70 0.88 -12.96
CA ILE A 148 5.45 -0.13 -12.22
C ILE A 148 4.80 -0.41 -10.88
N THR A 149 4.96 -1.63 -10.37
CA THR A 149 4.57 -1.96 -9.00
C THR A 149 5.72 -2.53 -8.21
N GLY A 150 5.62 -2.39 -6.89
CA GLY A 150 6.51 -3.03 -5.95
C GLY A 150 5.88 -3.17 -4.57
N SER A 151 6.21 -4.28 -3.89
CA SER A 151 5.69 -4.56 -2.55
C SER A 151 6.54 -3.92 -1.42
N GLN A 152 7.70 -3.37 -1.75
CA GLN A 152 8.63 -2.83 -0.76
C GLN A 152 9.17 -1.46 -1.15
N SER A 153 9.01 -0.50 -0.24
CA SER A 153 9.44 0.88 -0.46
C SER A 153 10.94 1.11 -0.29
N VAL A 154 11.67 0.22 0.41
CA VAL A 154 13.10 0.43 0.75
C VAL A 154 14.00 0.33 -0.46
N LEU A 155 13.80 -0.69 -1.28
CA LEU A 155 14.54 -0.82 -2.53
C LEU A 155 14.25 0.31 -3.48
N LEU A 156 13.07 0.94 -3.32
CA LEU A 156 12.63 2.06 -4.11
C LEU A 156 13.17 3.41 -3.59
N LYS A 157 13.42 3.56 -2.29
CA LYS A 157 13.78 4.87 -1.69
C LYS A 157 15.27 5.25 -1.76
N GLY A 158 16.20 4.30 -1.80
CA GLY A 158 17.63 4.59 -1.85
C GLY A 158 18.07 5.07 -3.24
N LYS A 159 18.58 4.16 -4.04
CA LYS A 159 19.02 4.41 -5.43
C LYS A 159 17.93 4.99 -6.33
N TYR A 160 16.67 4.68 -6.04
CA TYR A 160 15.50 5.15 -6.76
C TYR A 160 15.35 6.68 -6.76
N ARG A 161 15.47 7.35 -5.59
CA ARG A 161 15.35 8.81 -5.49
C ARG A 161 16.44 9.55 -6.26
N GLU A 162 17.64 9.00 -6.32
CA GLU A 162 18.74 9.60 -7.06
C GLU A 162 18.61 9.38 -8.56
N SER A 163 18.25 8.16 -8.98
CA SER A 163 18.20 7.78 -10.41
C SER A 163 16.96 8.30 -11.13
N LEU A 164 15.78 8.25 -10.52
CA LEU A 164 14.48 8.60 -11.12
C LEU A 164 13.89 9.92 -10.62
N ALA A 165 14.69 10.78 -9.97
CA ALA A 165 14.24 12.07 -9.48
C ALA A 165 13.59 12.90 -10.61
N GLY A 166 12.36 13.40 -10.38
CA GLY A 166 11.60 14.19 -11.34
C GLY A 166 11.03 13.38 -12.54
N ARG A 167 11.11 12.04 -12.53
CA ARG A 167 10.60 11.18 -13.60
C ARG A 167 9.45 10.26 -13.18
N VAL A 168 9.08 10.25 -11.90
CA VAL A 168 8.13 9.28 -11.35
C VAL A 168 7.19 9.92 -10.34
N PHE A 169 5.94 9.46 -10.36
CA PHE A 169 4.96 9.67 -9.30
C PHE A 169 4.78 8.38 -8.51
N ASP A 170 4.94 8.45 -7.19
CA ASP A 170 4.70 7.35 -6.26
C ASP A 170 3.27 7.42 -5.74
N TYR A 171 2.52 6.34 -5.95
CA TYR A 171 1.18 6.15 -5.45
C TYR A 171 1.14 4.98 -4.46
N TYR A 172 0.75 5.28 -3.24
CA TYR A 172 0.59 4.24 -2.22
C TYR A 172 -0.82 3.66 -2.28
N LEU A 173 -0.90 2.35 -2.48
CA LEU A 173 -2.13 1.58 -2.38
C LEU A 173 -2.22 0.97 -0.97
N PRO A 174 -3.06 1.52 -0.08
CA PRO A 174 -3.26 0.96 1.26
C PRO A 174 -4.07 -0.34 1.20
N PRO A 175 -4.15 -1.10 2.30
CA PRO A 175 -5.23 -2.05 2.52
C PRO A 175 -6.60 -1.39 2.29
N LEU A 176 -7.66 -2.17 2.09
CA LEU A 176 -9.00 -1.60 1.87
C LEU A 176 -9.34 -0.62 2.99
N SER A 177 -9.80 0.57 2.61
CA SER A 177 -10.50 1.45 3.53
C SER A 177 -11.88 0.88 3.86
N PHE A 178 -12.48 1.28 4.99
CA PHE A 178 -13.86 0.85 5.31
C PHE A 178 -14.85 1.23 4.21
N ARG A 179 -14.65 2.40 3.61
CA ARG A 179 -15.44 2.87 2.46
C ARG A 179 -15.31 1.93 1.25
N GLU A 180 -14.10 1.50 0.89
CA GLU A 180 -13.88 0.54 -0.19
C GLU A 180 -14.45 -0.84 0.17
N PHE A 181 -14.29 -1.26 1.42
CA PHE A 181 -14.86 -2.52 1.92
C PHE A 181 -16.39 -2.55 1.78
N ILE A 182 -17.10 -1.48 2.17
CA ILE A 182 -18.55 -1.38 1.97
C ILE A 182 -18.88 -1.49 0.48
N LYS A 183 -18.23 -0.72 -0.38
CA LYS A 183 -18.49 -0.74 -1.83
C LYS A 183 -18.30 -2.10 -2.49
N ILE A 184 -17.39 -2.91 -1.93
CA ILE A 184 -17.08 -4.25 -2.47
C ILE A 184 -18.10 -5.28 -1.97
N ASN A 185 -18.59 -5.15 -0.74
CA ASN A 185 -19.38 -6.17 -0.08
C ASN A 185 -20.89 -5.89 -0.10
N GLU A 186 -21.31 -4.63 -0.20
CA GLU A 186 -22.70 -4.24 -0.04
C GLU A 186 -23.09 -3.10 -0.98
N GLU A 187 -23.80 -3.43 -2.06
CA GLU A 187 -24.22 -2.47 -3.08
C GLU A 187 -25.38 -1.57 -2.59
N GLU A 188 -26.20 -2.05 -1.64
CA GLU A 188 -27.37 -1.33 -1.15
C GLU A 188 -26.99 -0.21 -0.17
N VAL A 189 -25.82 -0.28 0.46
CA VAL A 189 -25.35 0.77 1.36
C VAL A 189 -24.76 1.92 0.57
N LYS A 190 -25.47 3.04 0.52
CA LYS A 190 -24.95 4.25 -0.10
C LYS A 190 -23.73 4.77 0.64
N VAL A 191 -22.59 4.70 0.02
CA VAL A 191 -21.34 5.23 0.60
C VAL A 191 -21.33 6.75 0.50
N LEU A 192 -21.19 7.42 1.66
CA LEU A 192 -21.12 8.88 1.73
C LEU A 192 -19.89 9.43 1.02
N ASP A 193 -19.99 10.65 0.50
CA ASP A 193 -18.85 11.34 -0.09
C ASP A 193 -17.79 11.69 0.96
N LYS A 194 -16.56 11.93 0.51
CA LYS A 194 -15.47 12.36 1.39
C LYS A 194 -15.71 13.81 1.83
N TYR A 195 -15.81 14.02 3.14
CA TYR A 195 -15.98 15.35 3.72
C TYR A 195 -14.66 15.94 4.19
N ASP A 196 -14.59 17.27 4.16
CA ASP A 196 -13.51 17.98 4.81
C ASP A 196 -13.79 18.05 6.32
N LEU A 197 -12.87 17.51 7.15
CA LEU A 197 -12.97 17.54 8.60
C LEU A 197 -13.13 18.96 9.17
N LEU A 198 -12.69 19.98 8.42
CA LEU A 198 -12.84 21.39 8.81
C LEU A 198 -14.26 21.95 8.53
N ARG A 199 -15.11 21.21 7.83
CA ARG A 199 -16.49 21.57 7.48
C ARG A 199 -17.54 20.63 8.10
N LEU A 200 -17.16 19.91 9.15
CA LEU A 200 -18.05 18.97 9.84
C LEU A 200 -19.40 19.54 10.28
N PRO A 201 -19.54 20.82 10.74
CA PRO A 201 -20.83 21.34 11.16
C PRO A 201 -21.93 21.27 10.10
N ASP A 202 -21.56 21.33 8.80
CA ASP A 202 -22.53 21.32 7.70
C ASP A 202 -23.03 19.91 7.35
N VAL A 203 -22.48 18.87 8.00
CA VAL A 203 -22.71 17.45 7.65
C VAL A 203 -23.64 16.73 8.64
N TYR A 204 -23.80 17.26 9.88
CA TYR A 204 -24.49 16.55 10.96
C TYR A 204 -25.95 16.20 10.65
N GLY A 205 -26.73 17.08 10.00
CA GLY A 205 -28.13 16.81 9.68
C GLY A 205 -28.34 15.62 8.75
N ASN A 206 -27.39 15.35 7.86
CA ASN A 206 -27.46 14.22 6.93
C ASN A 206 -26.99 12.89 7.56
N LEU A 207 -26.23 12.95 8.67
CA LEU A 207 -25.69 11.75 9.31
C LEU A 207 -26.75 11.01 10.14
N ASP A 208 -27.66 11.72 10.77
CA ASP A 208 -28.75 11.11 11.55
C ASP A 208 -29.71 10.33 10.66
N ASP A 209 -30.10 10.90 9.52
CA ASP A 209 -30.92 10.19 8.53
C ASP A 209 -30.17 8.97 7.98
N TYR A 210 -28.91 9.13 7.65
CA TYR A 210 -28.07 8.05 7.13
C TYR A 210 -27.93 6.91 8.16
N ASN A 211 -27.69 7.23 9.43
CA ASN A 211 -27.61 6.25 10.51
C ASN A 211 -28.94 5.53 10.73
N THR A 212 -30.07 6.22 10.59
CA THR A 212 -31.39 5.63 10.70
C THR A 212 -31.61 4.54 9.65
N TYR A 213 -31.20 4.77 8.42
CA TYR A 213 -31.40 3.83 7.32
C TYR A 213 -30.33 2.74 7.21
N HIS A 214 -29.08 3.06 7.50
CA HIS A 214 -27.95 2.17 7.24
C HIS A 214 -27.17 1.76 8.50
N GLY A 215 -27.44 2.35 9.66
CA GLY A 215 -26.61 2.21 10.86
C GLY A 215 -26.42 0.76 11.32
N ALA A 216 -27.48 -0.04 11.34
CA ALA A 216 -27.39 -1.46 11.74
C ALA A 216 -26.47 -2.26 10.80
N LYS A 217 -26.62 -2.08 9.48
CA LYS A 217 -25.79 -2.77 8.48
C LYS A 217 -24.35 -2.29 8.51
N ILE A 218 -24.13 -0.99 8.70
CA ILE A 218 -22.79 -0.42 8.86
C ILE A 218 -22.11 -0.96 10.11
N SER A 219 -22.85 -1.10 11.21
CA SER A 219 -22.32 -1.67 12.45
C SER A 219 -21.88 -3.13 12.24
N GLU A 220 -22.69 -3.95 11.57
CA GLU A 220 -22.33 -5.33 11.19
C GLU A 220 -21.06 -5.36 10.34
N LEU A 221 -21.06 -4.60 9.23
CA LEU A 221 -19.92 -4.53 8.30
C LEU A 221 -18.66 -4.00 8.98
N SER A 222 -18.79 -3.07 9.94
CA SER A 222 -17.63 -2.56 10.67
C SER A 222 -16.97 -3.62 11.54
N ARG A 223 -17.73 -4.52 12.15
CA ARG A 223 -17.19 -5.63 12.95
C ARG A 223 -16.37 -6.58 12.07
N GLU A 224 -16.91 -7.00 10.94
CA GLU A 224 -16.18 -7.83 9.97
C GLU A 224 -14.92 -7.12 9.46
N TYR A 225 -15.04 -5.83 9.06
CA TYR A 225 -13.92 -5.03 8.58
C TYR A 225 -12.78 -4.97 9.58
N LEU A 226 -13.08 -4.71 10.86
CA LEU A 226 -12.10 -4.61 11.93
C LEU A 226 -11.29 -5.92 12.06
N ILE A 227 -11.93 -7.06 11.91
CA ILE A 227 -11.29 -8.36 12.13
C ILE A 227 -10.52 -8.86 10.90
N THR A 228 -11.14 -8.81 9.70
CA THR A 228 -10.57 -9.44 8.49
C THR A 228 -10.78 -8.69 7.18
N GLY A 229 -11.48 -7.56 7.18
CA GLY A 229 -12.02 -6.92 5.95
C GLY A 229 -11.04 -6.07 5.15
N GLN A 230 -9.74 -6.00 5.49
CA GLN A 230 -8.82 -5.09 4.81
C GLN A 230 -8.13 -5.66 3.56
N PHE A 231 -8.35 -6.92 3.22
CA PHE A 231 -7.81 -7.54 2.00
C PHE A 231 -8.91 -8.00 1.05
N PRO A 232 -8.82 -7.70 -0.26
CA PRO A 232 -9.86 -8.11 -1.22
C PRO A 232 -10.11 -9.62 -1.26
N GLU A 233 -9.07 -10.44 -1.15
CA GLU A 233 -9.17 -11.89 -1.22
C GLU A 233 -9.89 -12.51 -0.02
N THR A 234 -9.94 -11.88 1.14
CA THR A 234 -10.65 -12.44 2.31
C THR A 234 -12.15 -12.61 2.05
N ARG A 235 -12.71 -11.85 1.08
CA ARG A 235 -14.10 -12.00 0.64
C ARG A 235 -14.42 -13.40 0.10
N GLN A 236 -13.45 -14.05 -0.52
CA GLN A 236 -13.63 -15.37 -1.13
C GLN A 236 -13.52 -16.52 -0.11
N LEU A 237 -13.13 -16.21 1.12
CA LEU A 237 -12.93 -17.18 2.19
C LEU A 237 -14.18 -17.24 3.08
N SER A 238 -14.65 -18.46 3.35
CA SER A 238 -15.94 -18.69 4.00
C SER A 238 -15.91 -18.56 5.53
N THR A 239 -14.76 -18.82 6.17
CA THR A 239 -14.66 -18.82 7.63
C THR A 239 -13.69 -17.76 8.13
N ILE A 240 -13.90 -17.27 9.35
CA ILE A 240 -13.03 -16.28 9.97
C ILE A 240 -11.63 -16.86 10.19
N GLU A 241 -11.53 -18.13 10.52
CA GLU A 241 -10.28 -18.84 10.72
C GLU A 241 -9.46 -18.85 9.43
N ASN A 242 -10.07 -19.20 8.30
CA ASN A 242 -9.39 -19.20 6.99
C ASN A 242 -8.96 -17.77 6.58
N LYS A 243 -9.78 -16.76 6.86
CA LYS A 243 -9.42 -15.35 6.62
C LYS A 243 -8.22 -14.93 7.46
N GLN A 244 -8.18 -15.29 8.74
CA GLN A 244 -7.07 -14.96 9.64
C GLN A 244 -5.79 -15.74 9.29
N GLU A 245 -5.90 -17.03 8.97
CA GLU A 245 -4.76 -17.82 8.49
C GLU A 245 -4.18 -17.23 7.20
N TYR A 246 -5.04 -16.84 6.25
CA TYR A 246 -4.61 -16.15 5.04
C TYR A 246 -3.82 -14.86 5.36
N ILE A 247 -4.33 -14.04 6.28
CA ILE A 247 -3.65 -12.79 6.68
C ILE A 247 -2.32 -13.09 7.37
N ALA A 248 -2.28 -14.07 8.27
CA ALA A 248 -1.06 -14.44 9.00
C ALA A 248 0.01 -15.04 8.07
N GLU A 249 -0.36 -16.01 7.24
CA GLU A 249 0.61 -16.77 6.44
C GLU A 249 0.85 -16.15 5.06
N ALA A 250 -0.22 -15.85 4.31
CA ALA A 250 -0.09 -15.37 2.94
C ALA A 250 0.26 -13.88 2.84
N VAL A 251 0.04 -13.09 3.90
CA VAL A 251 0.41 -11.67 3.92
C VAL A 251 1.58 -11.45 4.87
N ILE A 252 1.41 -11.54 6.20
CA ILE A 252 2.45 -11.22 7.18
C ILE A 252 3.66 -12.15 6.98
N GLY A 253 3.46 -13.46 6.90
CA GLY A 253 4.52 -14.44 6.69
C GLY A 253 5.34 -14.13 5.45
N LYS A 254 4.68 -13.81 4.33
CA LYS A 254 5.37 -13.46 3.08
C LYS A 254 6.12 -12.13 3.15
N VAL A 255 5.60 -11.12 3.85
CA VAL A 255 6.33 -9.86 4.07
C VAL A 255 7.59 -10.12 4.91
N ILE A 256 7.50 -10.96 5.95
CA ILE A 256 8.63 -11.35 6.78
C ILE A 256 9.67 -12.11 5.94
N ASP A 257 9.24 -13.11 5.16
CA ASP A 257 10.12 -13.89 4.27
C ASP A 257 10.88 -12.99 3.28
N ASP A 258 10.20 -12.01 2.71
CA ASP A 258 10.81 -11.02 1.82
C ASP A 258 11.86 -10.17 2.54
N CYS A 259 11.54 -9.69 3.75
CA CYS A 259 12.50 -8.95 4.56
C CYS A 259 13.74 -9.79 4.87
N ILE A 260 13.55 -11.04 5.33
CA ILE A 260 14.65 -11.95 5.65
C ILE A 260 15.58 -12.10 4.46
N ARG A 261 15.02 -12.33 3.30
CA ARG A 261 15.77 -12.58 2.07
C ARG A 261 16.48 -11.33 1.54
N ILE A 262 15.74 -10.21 1.43
CA ILE A 262 16.26 -8.98 0.81
C ILE A 262 17.33 -8.32 1.67
N PHE A 263 17.14 -8.36 3.00
CA PHE A 263 18.06 -7.72 3.93
C PHE A 263 19.08 -8.68 4.56
N ASN A 264 19.08 -9.95 4.10
CA ASN A 264 19.95 -11.01 4.62
C ASN A 264 19.91 -11.07 6.16
N ILE A 265 18.69 -11.20 6.71
CA ILE A 265 18.50 -11.23 8.17
C ILE A 265 18.98 -12.56 8.72
N GLU A 266 20.02 -12.53 9.54
CA GLU A 266 20.62 -13.72 10.14
C GLU A 266 19.82 -14.21 11.36
N LYS A 267 19.30 -13.27 12.16
CA LYS A 267 18.56 -13.57 13.40
C LYS A 267 17.06 -13.54 13.13
N VAL A 268 16.58 -14.61 12.51
CA VAL A 268 15.20 -14.72 12.00
C VAL A 268 14.17 -14.71 13.14
N ASP A 269 14.44 -15.45 14.22
CA ASP A 269 13.49 -15.57 15.33
C ASP A 269 13.34 -14.25 16.08
N GLU A 270 14.44 -13.53 16.31
CA GLU A 270 14.38 -12.19 16.91
C GLU A 270 13.63 -11.21 16.03
N PHE A 271 13.80 -11.29 14.70
CA PHE A 271 13.06 -10.45 13.77
C PHE A 271 11.56 -10.72 13.80
N LYS A 272 11.15 -11.99 13.87
CA LYS A 272 9.74 -12.41 14.03
C LYS A 272 9.17 -11.94 15.38
N LEU A 273 9.93 -12.08 16.46
CA LEU A 273 9.53 -11.61 17.80
C LEU A 273 9.29 -10.09 17.82
N ILE A 274 10.20 -9.32 17.22
CA ILE A 274 10.06 -7.86 17.11
C ILE A 274 8.81 -7.52 16.31
N THR A 275 8.59 -8.20 15.19
CA THR A 275 7.39 -7.97 14.35
C THR A 275 6.12 -8.21 15.15
N ARG A 276 6.03 -9.33 15.87
CA ARG A 276 4.89 -9.65 16.73
C ARG A 276 4.70 -8.64 17.86
N HIS A 277 5.80 -8.24 18.52
CA HIS A 277 5.75 -7.23 19.58
C HIS A 277 5.18 -5.90 19.06
N ILE A 278 5.63 -5.45 17.88
CA ILE A 278 5.15 -4.21 17.25
C ILE A 278 3.65 -4.30 16.96
N LEU A 279 3.21 -5.37 16.31
CA LEU A 279 1.81 -5.55 15.91
C LEU A 279 0.85 -5.72 17.10
N ASN A 280 1.34 -6.23 18.25
CA ASN A 280 0.56 -6.33 19.47
C ASN A 280 0.49 -5.02 20.28
N ASN A 281 1.34 -4.04 19.95
CA ASN A 281 1.43 -2.78 20.69
C ASN A 281 1.01 -1.56 19.86
N VAL A 282 0.17 -1.74 18.84
CA VAL A 282 -0.38 -0.64 18.05
C VAL A 282 -1.17 0.34 18.91
N GLY A 283 -1.14 1.63 18.60
CA GLY A 283 -1.75 2.70 19.39
C GLY A 283 -1.00 3.01 20.70
N SER A 284 0.11 2.36 20.98
CA SER A 284 0.87 2.55 22.22
C SER A 284 2.13 3.38 22.00
N VAL A 285 2.58 4.02 23.09
CA VAL A 285 3.88 4.71 23.12
C VAL A 285 5.01 3.69 22.93
N PHE A 286 5.92 4.00 22.02
CA PHE A 286 6.99 3.13 21.59
C PHE A 286 8.32 3.47 22.26
N GLU A 287 8.82 2.58 23.09
CA GLU A 287 10.11 2.71 23.77
C GLU A 287 11.09 1.62 23.28
N GLN A 288 11.94 1.98 22.34
CA GLN A 288 12.93 1.06 21.74
C GLN A 288 13.85 0.38 22.78
N ALA A 289 14.18 1.10 23.86
CA ALA A 289 15.04 0.56 24.90
C ALA A 289 14.43 -0.64 25.65
N ASN A 290 13.10 -0.69 25.76
CA ASN A 290 12.41 -1.80 26.40
C ASN A 290 12.45 -3.04 25.52
N ILE A 291 12.15 -2.90 24.21
CA ILE A 291 12.20 -3.99 23.26
C ILE A 291 13.60 -4.61 23.17
N GLY A 292 14.65 -3.79 23.08
CA GLY A 292 16.02 -4.28 23.00
C GLY A 292 16.45 -5.10 24.24
N ARG A 293 15.93 -4.74 25.42
CA ARG A 293 16.19 -5.49 26.65
C ARG A 293 15.42 -6.80 26.72
N GLU A 294 14.14 -6.78 26.35
CA GLU A 294 13.28 -7.97 26.40
C GLU A 294 13.72 -9.05 25.41
N ILE A 295 14.17 -8.66 24.21
CA ILE A 295 14.56 -9.58 23.14
C ILE A 295 16.07 -9.86 23.13
N ALA A 296 16.85 -9.23 24.02
CA ALA A 296 18.30 -9.38 24.18
C ALA A 296 19.10 -9.12 22.88
N ILE A 297 18.72 -8.08 22.11
CA ILE A 297 19.43 -7.66 20.90
C ILE A 297 20.10 -6.30 21.06
N SER A 298 21.16 -6.07 20.26
CA SER A 298 21.84 -4.79 20.24
C SER A 298 20.93 -3.69 19.70
N ARG A 299 21.09 -2.46 20.20
CA ARG A 299 20.36 -1.29 19.71
C ARG A 299 20.52 -1.11 18.18
N LEU A 300 21.72 -1.31 17.67
CA LEU A 300 22.01 -1.17 16.24
C LEU A 300 21.23 -2.20 15.40
N THR A 301 21.13 -3.44 15.88
CA THR A 301 20.35 -4.49 15.22
C THR A 301 18.86 -4.15 15.27
N LEU A 302 18.35 -3.70 16.42
CA LEU A 302 16.96 -3.27 16.56
C LEU A 302 16.62 -2.12 15.61
N ASP A 303 17.46 -1.07 15.56
CA ASP A 303 17.25 0.09 14.69
C ASP A 303 17.14 -0.34 13.20
N ARG A 304 18.01 -1.26 12.75
CA ARG A 304 17.97 -1.83 11.39
C ARG A 304 16.68 -2.63 11.15
N TYR A 305 16.29 -3.50 12.07
CA TYR A 305 15.09 -4.32 11.94
C TYR A 305 13.82 -3.46 11.92
N LEU A 306 13.77 -2.42 12.74
CA LEU A 306 12.67 -1.45 12.72
C LEU A 306 12.60 -0.71 11.38
N GLU A 307 13.73 -0.31 10.80
CA GLU A 307 13.76 0.33 9.49
C GLU A 307 13.27 -0.62 8.39
N TYR A 308 13.63 -1.91 8.43
CA TYR A 308 13.16 -2.91 7.49
C TYR A 308 11.64 -3.12 7.60
N LEU A 309 11.12 -3.29 8.80
CA LEU A 309 9.67 -3.47 9.04
C LEU A 309 8.87 -2.23 8.64
N LYS A 310 9.35 -1.03 8.98
CA LYS A 310 8.72 0.23 8.58
C LYS A 310 8.68 0.37 7.05
N SER A 311 9.78 0.03 6.41
CA SER A 311 9.90 0.11 4.95
C SER A 311 9.02 -0.89 4.23
N SER A 312 8.74 -2.02 4.87
CA SER A 312 7.86 -3.08 4.36
C SER A 312 6.39 -2.86 4.73
N TYR A 313 6.03 -1.68 5.21
CA TYR A 313 4.66 -1.30 5.59
C TYR A 313 4.06 -2.17 6.70
N ILE A 314 4.86 -2.75 7.60
CA ILE A 314 4.36 -3.47 8.77
C ILE A 314 3.86 -2.48 9.82
N PHE A 315 4.58 -1.38 10.01
CA PHE A 315 4.18 -0.33 10.95
C PHE A 315 4.64 1.05 10.49
N GLU A 316 4.02 2.05 11.10
CA GLU A 316 4.33 3.46 10.93
C GLU A 316 4.51 4.13 12.30
N ILE A 317 5.16 5.28 12.33
CA ILE A 317 5.44 6.02 13.56
C ILE A 317 4.74 7.37 13.49
N LEU A 318 3.94 7.67 14.51
CA LEU A 318 3.43 9.00 14.78
C LEU A 318 4.25 9.65 15.88
N TYR A 319 4.74 10.85 15.61
CA TYR A 319 5.55 11.61 16.57
C TYR A 319 4.69 12.50 17.44
N LYS A 320 5.10 12.66 18.71
CA LYS A 320 4.52 13.66 19.59
C LYS A 320 4.70 15.06 18.98
N TYR A 321 3.71 15.92 19.15
CA TYR A 321 3.78 17.31 18.74
C TYR A 321 4.94 18.04 19.41
N HIS A 322 5.71 18.75 18.61
CA HIS A 322 6.75 19.66 19.08
C HIS A 322 6.88 20.82 18.08
N LYS A 323 7.00 22.04 18.60
CA LYS A 323 7.15 23.24 17.77
C LYS A 323 8.40 23.20 16.87
N SER A 324 9.49 22.57 17.32
CA SER A 324 10.71 22.41 16.54
C SER A 324 10.74 21.05 15.83
N PRO A 325 10.78 21.03 14.49
CA PRO A 325 10.88 19.78 13.70
C PRO A 325 12.12 18.92 14.06
N ILE A 326 13.25 19.57 14.33
CA ILE A 326 14.52 18.90 14.68
C ILE A 326 14.40 18.07 15.95
N LYS A 327 13.60 18.50 16.92
CA LYS A 327 13.41 17.79 18.18
C LYS A 327 12.43 16.64 18.08
N ARG A 328 11.58 16.57 17.05
CA ARG A 328 10.55 15.51 16.86
C ARG A 328 11.16 14.10 16.90
N GLY A 329 12.30 13.88 16.27
CA GLY A 329 12.95 12.56 16.22
C GLY A 329 13.40 12.00 17.58
N ARG A 330 13.53 12.86 18.62
CA ARG A 330 14.05 12.52 19.96
C ARG A 330 12.98 12.42 21.04
N ILE A 331 11.72 12.67 20.70
CA ILE A 331 10.58 12.67 21.62
C ILE A 331 9.76 11.39 21.51
N LEU A 332 8.71 11.29 22.33
CA LEU A 332 7.79 10.15 22.36
C LEU A 332 7.22 9.88 20.96
N LYS A 333 7.00 8.61 20.68
CA LYS A 333 6.46 8.08 19.44
C LYS A 333 5.34 7.10 19.76
N LYS A 334 4.30 7.06 18.94
CA LYS A 334 3.29 5.99 18.94
C LYS A 334 3.50 5.12 17.70
N ILE A 335 3.16 3.83 17.83
CA ILE A 335 3.19 2.88 16.71
C ILE A 335 1.78 2.71 16.18
N TYR A 336 1.65 2.70 14.86
CA TYR A 336 0.45 2.29 14.14
C TYR A 336 0.81 1.30 13.06
N THR A 337 -0.16 0.52 12.60
CA THR A 337 0.00 -0.37 11.44
C THR A 337 -0.89 0.11 10.29
N PRO A 338 -0.43 0.05 9.05
CA PRO A 338 -1.30 0.29 7.90
C PRO A 338 -2.47 -0.70 7.79
N CYS A 339 -2.36 -1.86 8.46
CA CYS A 339 -3.35 -2.92 8.43
C CYS A 339 -3.67 -3.44 9.84
N ILE A 340 -4.81 -3.08 10.40
CA ILE A 340 -5.26 -3.53 11.73
C ILE A 340 -5.55 -5.04 11.76
N ASN A 341 -5.93 -5.62 10.63
CA ASN A 341 -6.19 -7.06 10.57
C ASN A 341 -4.94 -7.90 10.88
N PHE A 342 -3.73 -7.33 10.80
CA PHE A 342 -2.51 -7.99 11.28
C PHE A 342 -2.58 -8.28 12.77
N THR A 343 -2.94 -7.28 13.56
CA THR A 343 -3.11 -7.43 15.02
C THR A 343 -4.21 -8.41 15.34
N CYS A 344 -5.35 -8.34 14.63
CA CYS A 344 -6.48 -9.23 14.85
C CYS A 344 -6.16 -10.69 14.51
N ALA A 345 -5.47 -10.94 13.40
CA ALA A 345 -5.06 -12.30 12.99
C ALA A 345 -4.05 -12.92 13.95
N LEU A 346 -3.03 -12.15 14.40
CA LEU A 346 -2.02 -12.66 15.32
C LEU A 346 -2.54 -12.95 16.73
N ASN A 347 -3.65 -12.33 17.13
CA ASN A 347 -4.30 -12.54 18.43
C ASN A 347 -5.57 -13.38 18.33
N PHE A 348 -5.90 -13.90 17.15
CA PHE A 348 -7.11 -14.70 16.90
C PHE A 348 -8.40 -13.99 17.36
N TYR A 349 -8.46 -12.66 17.22
CA TYR A 349 -9.64 -11.91 17.60
C TYR A 349 -10.83 -12.25 16.69
N ARG A 350 -12.00 -12.39 17.32
CA ARG A 350 -13.30 -12.57 16.67
C ARG A 350 -14.17 -11.37 16.95
N GLU A 351 -15.30 -11.26 16.30
CA GLU A 351 -16.24 -10.16 16.50
C GLU A 351 -16.74 -10.05 17.94
N SER A 352 -16.90 -11.18 18.66
CA SER A 352 -17.27 -11.17 20.08
C SER A 352 -16.24 -10.44 20.95
N HIS A 353 -14.95 -10.55 20.62
CA HIS A 353 -13.90 -9.89 21.38
C HIS A 353 -13.96 -8.35 21.30
N ILE A 354 -14.68 -7.79 20.31
CA ILE A 354 -14.87 -6.33 20.22
C ILE A 354 -15.49 -5.79 21.50
N ASP A 355 -16.46 -6.50 22.03
CA ASP A 355 -17.17 -6.13 23.26
C ASP A 355 -16.48 -6.68 24.51
N GLU A 356 -15.80 -7.83 24.42
CA GLU A 356 -15.14 -8.51 25.54
C GLU A 356 -13.79 -7.88 25.94
N VAL A 357 -13.07 -7.25 24.98
CA VAL A 357 -11.74 -6.68 25.23
C VAL A 357 -11.69 -5.20 24.78
N PRO A 358 -12.48 -4.31 25.35
CA PRO A 358 -12.67 -2.95 24.87
C PRO A 358 -11.38 -2.11 24.83
N GLN A 359 -10.42 -2.38 25.73
CA GLN A 359 -9.14 -1.67 25.74
C GLN A 359 -8.29 -1.97 24.50
N ALA A 360 -8.27 -3.22 24.01
CA ALA A 360 -7.57 -3.59 22.79
C ALA A 360 -8.26 -2.98 21.57
N PHE A 361 -9.60 -3.04 21.52
CA PHE A 361 -10.37 -2.48 20.40
C PHE A 361 -10.37 -0.95 20.38
N GLY A 362 -10.29 -0.28 21.51
CA GLY A 362 -10.03 1.16 21.54
C GLY A 362 -8.78 1.56 20.77
N LYS A 363 -7.66 0.83 20.96
CA LYS A 363 -6.42 1.06 20.20
C LYS A 363 -6.54 0.68 18.73
N ILE A 364 -7.27 -0.38 18.41
CA ILE A 364 -7.52 -0.80 17.02
C ILE A 364 -8.32 0.28 16.30
N ILE A 365 -9.35 0.84 16.92
CA ILE A 365 -10.16 1.91 16.32
C ILE A 365 -9.35 3.21 16.21
N GLU A 366 -8.55 3.56 17.21
CA GLU A 366 -7.59 4.66 17.11
C GLU A 366 -6.67 4.47 15.88
N ASN A 367 -6.20 3.24 15.63
CA ASN A 367 -5.39 2.92 14.45
C ASN A 367 -6.18 3.06 13.13
N VAL A 368 -7.47 2.72 13.09
CA VAL A 368 -8.33 2.95 11.90
C VAL A 368 -8.44 4.44 11.60
N VAL A 369 -8.65 5.26 12.62
CA VAL A 369 -8.68 6.72 12.48
C VAL A 369 -7.33 7.24 11.96
N TYR A 370 -6.21 6.76 12.53
CA TYR A 370 -4.87 7.06 12.03
C TYR A 370 -4.74 6.75 10.53
N ASN A 371 -5.13 5.54 10.10
CA ASN A 371 -5.03 5.13 8.70
C ASN A 371 -5.88 6.01 7.78
N THR A 372 -7.08 6.41 8.23
CA THR A 372 -7.97 7.32 7.49
C THR A 372 -7.34 8.71 7.32
N LEU A 373 -6.76 9.24 8.40
CA LEU A 373 -6.04 10.52 8.36
C LEU A 373 -4.82 10.44 7.42
N MET A 374 -4.05 9.35 7.52
CA MET A 374 -2.86 9.16 6.68
C MET A 374 -3.20 8.99 5.20
N GLN A 375 -4.31 8.35 4.83
CA GLN A 375 -4.76 8.28 3.44
C GLN A 375 -5.03 9.68 2.86
N LYS A 376 -5.61 10.57 3.65
CA LYS A 376 -5.88 11.96 3.24
C LYS A 376 -4.60 12.78 3.08
N TYR A 377 -3.61 12.57 3.94
CA TYR A 377 -2.43 13.43 4.06
C TYR A 377 -1.13 12.82 3.49
N ARG A 378 -1.14 11.55 3.09
CA ARG A 378 0.05 10.89 2.51
C ARG A 378 0.44 11.56 1.18
N GLY A 379 1.73 11.88 1.06
CA GLY A 379 2.28 12.51 -0.16
C GLY A 379 2.19 14.05 -0.19
N SER A 380 1.48 14.68 0.73
CA SER A 380 1.50 16.12 0.93
C SER A 380 2.55 16.52 1.98
N GLN A 381 3.03 17.77 1.95
CA GLN A 381 3.80 18.34 3.07
C GLN A 381 3.04 18.25 4.41
N MET A 382 1.75 17.93 4.35
CA MET A 382 0.86 17.77 5.50
C MET A 382 1.07 16.45 6.27
N THR A 383 1.83 15.46 5.75
CA THR A 383 2.19 14.27 6.54
C THR A 383 3.00 14.66 7.79
N GLU A 384 3.78 15.75 7.70
CA GLU A 384 4.49 16.31 8.84
C GLU A 384 3.57 17.08 9.80
N SER A 385 2.34 17.36 9.40
CA SER A 385 1.37 18.11 10.20
C SER A 385 0.55 17.23 11.15
N LEU A 386 0.57 15.90 10.99
CA LEU A 386 -0.09 14.96 11.90
C LEU A 386 0.86 14.60 13.04
N SER A 387 0.36 14.70 14.26
CA SER A 387 1.10 14.37 15.49
C SER A 387 0.10 13.95 16.58
N PHE A 388 0.56 13.44 17.71
CA PHE A 388 -0.23 13.35 18.93
C PHE A 388 0.29 14.35 19.97
N TRP A 389 -0.53 14.70 20.95
CA TRP A 389 -0.09 15.56 22.04
C TRP A 389 -0.22 14.85 23.38
N ARG A 390 0.79 15.00 24.24
CA ARG A 390 0.77 14.41 25.59
C ARG A 390 1.53 15.29 26.56
N GLN A 391 0.92 15.54 27.74
CA GLN A 391 1.55 16.22 28.85
C GLN A 391 1.10 15.59 30.17
N GLY A 392 2.00 14.92 30.86
CA GLY A 392 1.66 14.10 32.01
C GLY A 392 0.71 12.97 31.60
N GLU A 393 -0.44 12.91 32.26
CA GLU A 393 -1.51 11.92 32.00
C GLU A 393 -2.50 12.37 30.92
N LYS A 394 -2.46 13.65 30.51
CA LYS A 394 -3.35 14.17 29.48
C LYS A 394 -2.82 13.88 28.09
N GLU A 395 -3.66 13.35 27.24
CA GLU A 395 -3.32 13.00 25.85
C GLU A 395 -4.42 13.46 24.90
N ILE A 396 -4.03 13.82 23.68
CA ILE A 396 -4.88 14.00 22.50
C ILE A 396 -4.34 13.05 21.45
N ASP A 397 -5.18 12.15 20.96
CA ASP A 397 -4.79 11.06 20.07
C ASP A 397 -4.21 11.59 18.77
N PHE A 398 -4.85 12.58 18.13
CA PHE A 398 -4.34 13.19 16.93
C PHE A 398 -4.46 14.72 16.98
N LEU A 399 -3.41 15.38 16.51
CA LEU A 399 -3.35 16.82 16.33
C LEU A 399 -2.94 17.11 14.91
N ILE A 400 -3.85 17.71 14.14
CA ILE A 400 -3.59 18.14 12.77
C ILE A 400 -3.19 19.61 12.81
N ASN A 401 -1.99 19.93 12.31
CA ASN A 401 -1.50 21.29 12.23
C ASN A 401 -1.61 21.80 10.79
N GLN A 402 -2.35 22.88 10.57
CA GLN A 402 -2.50 23.55 9.26
C GLN A 402 -2.19 25.04 9.41
N GLY A 403 -0.91 25.38 9.32
CA GLY A 403 -0.45 26.75 9.58
C GLY A 403 -0.78 27.17 11.02
N ASP A 404 -1.60 28.21 11.18
CA ASP A 404 -1.98 28.75 12.49
C ASP A 404 -3.18 28.01 13.14
N ARG A 405 -3.75 27.05 12.44
CA ARG A 405 -4.90 26.26 12.94
C ARG A 405 -4.43 24.89 13.44
N GLN A 406 -4.95 24.50 14.59
CA GLN A 406 -4.74 23.18 15.16
C GLN A 406 -6.10 22.52 15.38
N LEU A 407 -6.27 21.31 14.82
CA LEU A 407 -7.47 20.50 15.00
C LEU A 407 -7.11 19.30 15.90
N PRO A 408 -7.56 19.29 17.16
CA PRO A 408 -7.43 18.12 18.02
C PRO A 408 -8.53 17.11 17.70
N ILE A 409 -8.16 15.83 17.71
CA ILE A 409 -9.08 14.70 17.53
C ILE A 409 -8.86 13.71 18.67
N GLU A 410 -9.92 13.38 19.37
CA GLU A 410 -9.97 12.36 20.40
C GLU A 410 -10.83 11.21 19.90
N VAL A 411 -10.34 9.98 20.03
CA VAL A 411 -11.04 8.77 19.61
C VAL A 411 -11.63 8.08 20.82
N LYS A 412 -12.93 7.84 20.82
CA LYS A 412 -13.65 7.12 21.89
C LYS A 412 -14.28 5.87 21.31
N PHE A 413 -14.06 4.77 22.00
CA PHE A 413 -14.75 3.51 21.77
C PHE A 413 -15.69 3.26 22.94
N SER A 414 -17.00 3.19 22.67
CA SER A 414 -18.05 2.97 23.68
C SER A 414 -19.00 1.88 23.21
#